data_a7447f63de698fcf10c624bc5d9219c3
#
_entry.id   a7447f63de698fcf10c624bc5d9219c3
#
_cell.length_a   1.000
_cell.length_b   1.000
_cell.length_c   1.000
_cell.angle_alpha   90.00
_cell.angle_beta   90.00
_cell.angle_gamma   90.00
#
_symmetry.space_group_name_H-M   'P 1'
#
loop_
_entity.id
_entity.type
_entity.pdbx_description
1 polymer ?
#
loop_
_entity_poly.entity_id
_entity_poly.type
_entity_poly.pdbx_seq_one_letter_code
_entity_poly.pdbx_strand_id
1 'polypeptide(L)'
;MKREKYLLRTRFYLFFPKINRSYWGREHDYDKEIFQVYAVLGCCFMFSRKCALDVTPLDEKPFLYEEELILGISMEKAGWKTVYDPKSVVHHLHGNSTEKVKAFAYTCNICSEIYFCREYLKMKKWHILPLYWYRTILYGLKMIKYQDFRKYVGEYLRKSKKELRMAF
;
A
#
# COMPACT_ATOMS: atom_id res chain seq x y z
N MET A 1 -11.70 2.17 11.71
CA MET A 1 -10.36 1.86 11.16
C MET A 1 -10.34 0.82 10.02
N LYS A 2 -10.86 -0.43 10.16
CA LYS A 2 -10.84 -1.45 9.05
C LYS A 2 -11.65 -1.04 7.81
N ARG A 3 -12.84 -0.48 7.99
CA ARG A 3 -13.75 -0.07 6.90
C ARG A 3 -13.16 1.08 6.06
N GLU A 4 -12.57 2.06 6.70
CA GLU A 4 -11.93 3.20 6.03
C GLU A 4 -10.75 2.74 5.16
N LYS A 5 -9.89 1.87 5.69
CA LYS A 5 -8.75 1.31 4.95
C LYS A 5 -9.19 0.51 3.71
N TYR A 6 -10.30 -0.23 3.79
CA TYR A 6 -10.85 -0.94 2.65
C TYR A 6 -11.39 0.01 1.56
N LEU A 7 -12.16 1.03 1.94
CA LEU A 7 -12.72 1.99 1.00
C LEU A 7 -11.63 2.71 0.19
N LEU A 8 -10.50 3.01 0.82
CA LEU A 8 -9.36 3.67 0.17
C LEU A 8 -8.73 2.84 -0.95
N ARG A 9 -8.82 1.51 -0.89
CA ARG A 9 -8.26 0.61 -1.90
C ARG A 9 -9.10 0.49 -3.15
N THR A 10 -10.38 0.82 -3.09
CA THR A 10 -11.35 0.66 -4.19
C THR A 10 -11.72 1.97 -4.89
N ARG A 11 -11.15 3.10 -4.52
CA ARG A 11 -11.56 4.44 -4.93
C ARG A 11 -12.98 4.85 -4.51
N PHE A 12 -13.75 4.01 -3.83
CA PHE A 12 -15.05 4.40 -3.28
C PHE A 12 -14.94 5.54 -2.26
N TYR A 13 -13.76 5.77 -1.68
CA TYR A 13 -13.51 6.91 -0.81
C TYR A 13 -13.78 8.27 -1.47
N LEU A 14 -13.72 8.35 -2.82
CA LEU A 14 -14.02 9.58 -3.55
C LEU A 14 -15.46 10.05 -3.33
N PHE A 15 -16.37 9.12 -3.02
CA PHE A 15 -17.76 9.44 -2.67
C PHE A 15 -17.93 9.82 -1.19
N PHE A 16 -16.86 9.79 -0.40
CA PHE A 16 -16.87 10.09 1.04
C PHE A 16 -15.83 11.17 1.37
N PRO A 17 -16.15 12.47 1.14
CA PRO A 17 -15.18 13.57 1.27
C PRO A 17 -14.49 13.67 2.62
N LYS A 18 -15.21 13.38 3.74
CA LYS A 18 -14.63 13.39 5.09
C LYS A 18 -13.55 12.31 5.25
N ILE A 19 -13.80 11.09 4.76
CA ILE A 19 -12.83 9.98 4.81
C ILE A 19 -11.62 10.30 3.96
N ASN A 20 -11.84 10.85 2.76
CA ASN A 20 -10.77 11.26 1.85
C ASN A 20 -9.89 12.35 2.47
N ARG A 21 -10.51 13.37 3.07
CA ARG A 21 -9.78 14.48 3.72
C ARG A 21 -8.92 13.99 4.87
N SER A 22 -9.47 13.21 5.79
CA SER A 22 -8.77 12.66 6.95
C SER A 22 -7.64 11.70 6.54
N TYR A 23 -7.86 10.87 5.54
CA TYR A 23 -6.82 9.96 5.06
C TYR A 23 -5.59 10.66 4.52
N TRP A 24 -5.80 11.73 3.74
CA TRP A 24 -4.71 12.51 3.16
C TRP A 24 -4.17 13.57 4.12
N GLY A 25 -4.65 13.61 5.37
CA GLY A 25 -4.22 14.60 6.35
C GLY A 25 -4.44 16.05 5.92
N ARG A 26 -5.44 16.29 5.05
CA ARG A 26 -5.71 17.62 4.45
C ARG A 26 -6.21 18.66 5.46
N GLU A 27 -6.41 18.26 6.69
CA GLU A 27 -6.66 19.15 7.83
C GLU A 27 -5.40 19.80 8.38
N HIS A 28 -4.20 19.26 8.05
CA HIS A 28 -2.91 19.74 8.54
C HIS A 28 -2.23 20.69 7.54
N ASP A 29 -1.44 21.62 8.07
CA ASP A 29 -0.54 22.46 7.28
C ASP A 29 0.79 21.73 7.08
N TYR A 30 0.96 21.13 5.91
CA TYR A 30 2.16 20.36 5.56
C TYR A 30 3.44 21.18 5.50
N ASP A 31 3.34 22.50 5.43
CA ASP A 31 4.51 23.37 5.38
C ASP A 31 5.00 23.81 6.77
N LYS A 32 4.15 23.68 7.80
CA LYS A 32 4.41 24.28 9.12
C LYS A 32 4.28 23.31 10.30
N GLU A 33 3.44 22.29 10.17
CA GLU A 33 3.06 21.46 11.31
C GLU A 33 3.81 20.14 11.34
N ILE A 34 4.32 19.76 12.52
CA ILE A 34 4.71 18.40 12.83
C ILE A 34 3.45 17.70 13.34
N PHE A 35 3.03 16.61 12.69
CA PHE A 35 1.86 15.87 13.12
C PHE A 35 2.04 14.37 12.95
N GLN A 36 1.24 13.62 13.72
CA GLN A 36 1.28 12.16 13.65
C GLN A 36 0.61 11.67 12.37
N VAL A 37 1.31 10.77 11.67
CA VAL A 37 0.81 10.07 10.47
C VAL A 37 0.77 8.56 10.74
N TYR A 38 0.04 7.85 9.91
CA TYR A 38 -0.06 6.40 10.03
C TYR A 38 1.16 5.68 9.43
N ALA A 39 1.63 6.17 8.31
CA ALA A 39 2.80 5.67 7.60
C ALA A 39 3.44 6.81 6.79
N VAL A 40 4.68 6.66 6.44
CA VAL A 40 5.44 7.56 5.57
C VAL A 40 5.80 6.86 4.28
N LEU A 41 6.15 7.63 3.24
CA LEU A 41 6.63 7.06 1.98
C LEU A 41 8.01 6.42 2.18
N GLY A 42 8.22 5.25 1.61
CA GLY A 42 9.45 4.47 1.69
C GLY A 42 10.68 5.11 1.02
N CYS A 43 10.48 6.21 0.29
CA CYS A 43 11.58 6.92 -0.36
C CYS A 43 12.57 7.59 0.61
N CYS A 44 12.09 8.05 1.76
CA CYS A 44 12.95 8.61 2.82
C CYS A 44 12.20 8.65 4.15
N PHE A 45 12.73 7.94 5.13
CA PHE A 45 12.29 8.03 6.52
C PHE A 45 13.43 7.67 7.47
N MET A 46 13.31 8.09 8.71
CA MET A 46 14.27 7.76 9.77
C MET A 46 13.52 7.24 10.98
N PHE A 47 14.16 6.33 11.71
CA PHE A 47 13.72 5.91 13.04
C PHE A 47 14.91 5.69 13.96
N SER A 48 14.70 5.78 15.26
CA SER A 48 15.75 5.54 16.24
C SER A 48 16.20 4.07 16.21
N ARG A 49 17.45 3.83 16.63
CA ARG A 49 17.96 2.45 16.77
C ARG A 49 17.07 1.59 17.66
N LYS A 50 16.54 2.16 18.74
CA LYS A 50 15.62 1.45 19.63
C LYS A 50 14.34 1.05 18.89
N CYS A 51 13.71 1.96 18.18
CA CYS A 51 12.54 1.65 17.35
C CYS A 51 12.86 0.55 16.33
N ALA A 52 14.00 0.63 15.64
CA ALA A 52 14.43 -0.40 14.70
C ALA A 52 14.50 -1.79 15.35
N LEU A 53 15.11 -1.90 16.53
CA LEU A 53 15.20 -3.17 17.25
C LEU A 53 13.85 -3.71 17.72
N ASP A 54 12.93 -2.82 18.11
CA ASP A 54 11.59 -3.21 18.57
C ASP A 54 10.68 -3.69 17.43
N VAL A 55 10.91 -3.26 16.18
CA VAL A 55 10.07 -3.60 15.01
C VAL A 55 10.67 -4.64 14.07
N THR A 56 11.92 -5.03 14.29
CA THR A 56 12.58 -6.11 13.53
C THR A 56 12.28 -7.49 14.12
N PRO A 57 12.26 -8.56 13.30
CA PRO A 57 12.46 -8.56 11.84
C PRO A 57 11.28 -7.93 11.10
N LEU A 58 11.59 -7.24 9.99
CA LEU A 58 10.56 -6.70 9.11
C LEU A 58 9.88 -7.85 8.34
N ASP A 59 8.63 -7.62 7.93
CA ASP A 59 7.92 -8.57 7.09
C ASP A 59 8.44 -8.53 5.65
N GLU A 60 9.15 -9.58 5.23
CA GLU A 60 9.76 -9.71 3.90
C GLU A 60 8.81 -10.28 2.83
N LYS A 61 7.57 -10.61 3.21
CA LYS A 61 6.62 -11.24 2.29
C LYS A 61 6.18 -10.30 1.15
N PRO A 62 5.85 -9.04 1.37
CA PRO A 62 5.65 -8.08 0.30
C PRO A 62 6.97 -7.76 -0.40
N PHE A 63 7.04 -8.00 -1.71
CA PHE A 63 8.23 -7.67 -2.50
C PHE A 63 8.25 -6.18 -2.90
N LEU A 64 7.10 -5.62 -3.20
CA LEU A 64 6.89 -4.19 -3.51
C LEU A 64 5.51 -3.79 -3.00
N TYR A 65 5.41 -2.59 -2.48
CA TYR A 65 4.20 -1.95 -1.94
C TYR A 65 3.68 -2.58 -0.64
N GLU A 66 2.99 -1.82 0.13
CA GLU A 66 2.41 -2.11 1.44
C GLU A 66 3.45 -2.21 2.58
N GLU A 67 4.74 -2.22 2.29
CA GLU A 67 5.82 -2.29 3.30
C GLU A 67 5.74 -1.14 4.30
N GLU A 68 5.45 0.07 3.85
CA GLU A 68 5.34 1.23 4.74
C GLU A 68 4.11 1.16 5.65
N LEU A 69 3.00 0.63 5.12
CA LEU A 69 1.80 0.43 5.93
C LEU A 69 1.99 -0.68 6.97
N ILE A 70 2.71 -1.73 6.60
CA ILE A 70 3.07 -2.84 7.50
C ILE A 70 3.98 -2.34 8.60
N LEU A 71 5.02 -1.57 8.23
CA LEU A 71 5.93 -0.95 9.18
C LEU A 71 5.17 -0.02 10.14
N GLY A 72 4.27 0.83 9.63
CA GLY A 72 3.43 1.70 10.44
C GLY A 72 2.60 0.94 11.48
N ILE A 73 2.00 -0.22 11.08
CA ILE A 73 1.28 -1.10 12.02
C ILE A 73 2.23 -1.69 13.07
N SER A 74 3.42 -2.11 12.67
CA SER A 74 4.40 -2.71 13.58
C SER A 74 4.89 -1.68 14.61
N MET A 75 5.14 -0.45 14.17
CA MET A 75 5.51 0.66 15.03
C MET A 75 4.39 1.01 16.02
N GLU A 76 3.15 1.12 15.55
CA GLU A 76 1.97 1.39 16.40
C GLU A 76 1.81 0.30 17.49
N LYS A 77 1.99 -0.97 17.13
CA LYS A 77 1.91 -2.10 18.06
C LYS A 77 3.04 -2.09 19.11
N ALA A 78 4.21 -1.62 18.73
CA ALA A 78 5.36 -1.46 19.61
C ALA A 78 5.30 -0.16 20.47
N GLY A 79 4.23 0.62 20.33
CA GLY A 79 4.03 1.87 21.09
C GLY A 79 4.76 3.09 20.51
N TRP A 80 5.31 2.97 19.28
CA TRP A 80 5.98 4.06 18.59
C TRP A 80 4.99 4.91 17.77
N LYS A 81 5.32 6.19 17.65
CA LYS A 81 4.55 7.15 16.81
C LYS A 81 5.34 7.48 15.56
N THR A 82 4.67 7.44 14.41
CA THR A 82 5.20 7.96 13.16
C THR A 82 4.78 9.42 13.02
N VAL A 83 5.72 10.30 12.69
CA VAL A 83 5.45 11.72 12.54
C VAL A 83 5.94 12.23 11.19
N TYR A 84 5.24 13.21 10.64
CA TYR A 84 5.68 14.01 9.51
C TYR A 84 6.39 15.26 10.03
N ASP A 85 7.57 15.57 9.49
CA ASP A 85 8.35 16.77 9.80
C ASP A 85 8.53 17.62 8.53
N PRO A 86 7.92 18.83 8.46
CA PRO A 86 8.02 19.71 7.30
C PRO A 86 9.42 20.28 7.06
N LYS A 87 10.31 20.24 8.04
CA LYS A 87 11.69 20.73 7.90
C LYS A 87 12.57 19.79 7.09
N SER A 88 12.13 18.54 6.94
CA SER A 88 12.87 17.50 6.20
C SER A 88 12.35 17.42 4.77
N VAL A 89 13.07 18.02 3.83
CA VAL A 89 12.68 18.07 2.41
C VAL A 89 13.56 17.14 1.58
N VAL A 90 12.94 16.27 0.79
CA VAL A 90 13.61 15.32 -0.09
C VAL A 90 13.06 15.41 -1.50
N HIS A 91 13.94 15.50 -2.49
CA HIS A 91 13.59 15.41 -3.90
C HIS A 91 13.59 13.95 -4.36
N HIS A 92 12.41 13.39 -4.60
CA HIS A 92 12.23 12.02 -5.07
C HIS A 92 11.81 11.96 -6.53
N LEU A 93 12.65 11.37 -7.38
CA LEU A 93 12.36 11.16 -8.79
C LEU A 93 11.48 9.90 -8.97
N HIS A 94 10.17 10.10 -8.86
CA HIS A 94 9.19 9.02 -8.94
C HIS A 94 9.28 8.19 -10.22
N GLY A 95 9.10 6.87 -10.08
CA GLY A 95 8.77 5.98 -11.18
C GLY A 95 9.93 5.48 -12.03
N ASN A 96 11.15 6.00 -11.91
CA ASN A 96 12.27 5.64 -12.78
C ASN A 96 12.58 4.13 -12.81
N SER A 97 12.47 3.44 -11.68
CA SER A 97 12.74 1.99 -11.58
C SER A 97 11.57 1.14 -12.07
N THR A 98 10.33 1.53 -11.75
CA THR A 98 9.12 0.73 -12.03
C THR A 98 8.50 1.03 -13.39
N GLU A 99 8.84 2.16 -14.02
CA GLU A 99 8.34 2.53 -15.35
C GLU A 99 8.66 1.49 -16.44
N LYS A 100 9.84 0.87 -16.36
CA LYS A 100 10.29 -0.15 -17.31
C LYS A 100 9.60 -1.52 -17.11
N VAL A 101 8.99 -1.75 -15.95
CA VAL A 101 8.42 -3.04 -15.53
C VAL A 101 6.99 -2.89 -14.98
N LYS A 102 6.17 -2.07 -15.64
CA LYS A 102 4.83 -1.67 -15.15
C LYS A 102 3.91 -2.85 -14.81
N ALA A 103 3.86 -3.87 -15.67
CA ALA A 103 3.00 -5.03 -15.45
C ALA A 103 3.47 -5.87 -14.26
N PHE A 104 4.79 -6.04 -14.10
CA PHE A 104 5.37 -6.70 -12.93
C PHE A 104 5.07 -5.93 -11.64
N ALA A 105 5.36 -4.63 -11.61
CA ALA A 105 5.11 -3.77 -10.47
C ALA A 105 3.61 -3.77 -10.06
N TYR A 106 2.71 -3.69 -11.05
CA TYR A 106 1.27 -3.78 -10.80
C TYR A 106 0.86 -5.15 -10.21
N THR A 107 1.49 -6.23 -10.68
CA THR A 107 1.25 -7.59 -10.15
C THR A 107 1.72 -7.70 -8.69
N CYS A 108 2.90 -7.17 -8.37
CA CYS A 108 3.40 -7.11 -6.99
C CYS A 108 2.45 -6.31 -6.10
N ASN A 109 1.99 -5.14 -6.58
CA ASN A 109 1.03 -4.32 -5.83
C ASN A 109 -0.23 -5.10 -5.43
N ILE A 110 -0.84 -5.84 -6.38
CA ILE A 110 -2.04 -6.64 -6.09
C ILE A 110 -1.73 -7.77 -5.11
N CYS A 111 -0.63 -8.48 -5.29
CA CYS A 111 -0.25 -9.56 -4.39
C CYS A 111 -0.01 -9.05 -2.96
N SER A 112 0.74 -7.95 -2.83
CA SER A 112 1.00 -7.31 -1.53
C SER A 112 -0.29 -6.76 -0.89
N GLU A 113 -1.19 -6.18 -1.69
CA GLU A 113 -2.48 -5.68 -1.23
C GLU A 113 -3.39 -6.80 -0.69
N ILE A 114 -3.47 -7.95 -1.39
CA ILE A 114 -4.23 -9.13 -0.92
C ILE A 114 -3.63 -9.65 0.39
N TYR A 115 -2.31 -9.79 0.42
CA TYR A 115 -1.57 -10.21 1.61
C TYR A 115 -1.84 -9.28 2.79
N PHE A 116 -1.70 -7.97 2.60
CA PHE A 116 -1.96 -6.97 3.63
C PHE A 116 -3.40 -7.00 4.14
N CYS A 117 -4.38 -7.10 3.24
CA CYS A 117 -5.79 -7.22 3.62
C CYS A 117 -6.06 -8.46 4.47
N ARG A 118 -5.42 -9.59 4.15
CA ARG A 118 -5.54 -10.84 4.89
C ARG A 118 -4.84 -10.77 6.25
N GLU A 119 -3.53 -10.48 6.24
CA GLU A 119 -2.69 -10.65 7.42
C GLU A 119 -2.79 -9.49 8.40
N TYR A 120 -2.88 -8.28 7.91
CA TYR A 120 -2.85 -7.08 8.76
C TYR A 120 -4.23 -6.50 9.04
N LEU A 121 -5.10 -6.45 8.04
CA LEU A 121 -6.47 -5.97 8.23
C LEU A 121 -7.43 -7.07 8.68
N LYS A 122 -6.99 -8.34 8.65
CA LYS A 122 -7.80 -9.51 9.01
C LYS A 122 -9.17 -9.49 8.31
N MET A 123 -9.15 -9.15 7.02
CA MET A 123 -10.36 -9.08 6.22
C MET A 123 -10.86 -10.47 5.85
N LYS A 124 -12.17 -10.61 5.83
CA LYS A 124 -12.83 -11.84 5.38
C LYS A 124 -12.78 -11.93 3.84
N LYS A 125 -12.84 -13.15 3.31
CA LYS A 125 -12.91 -13.49 1.88
C LYS A 125 -13.84 -12.57 1.07
N TRP A 126 -15.03 -12.32 1.57
CA TRP A 126 -16.06 -11.50 0.91
C TRP A 126 -15.62 -10.03 0.65
N HIS A 127 -14.67 -9.52 1.40
CA HIS A 127 -14.09 -8.20 1.18
C HIS A 127 -12.88 -8.24 0.24
N ILE A 128 -12.11 -9.34 0.24
CA ILE A 128 -10.92 -9.50 -0.61
C ILE A 128 -11.34 -9.80 -2.06
N LEU A 129 -12.38 -10.61 -2.28
CA LEU A 129 -12.84 -10.97 -3.61
C LEU A 129 -13.25 -9.76 -4.49
N PRO A 130 -14.10 -8.83 -4.02
CA PRO A 130 -14.45 -7.64 -4.81
C PRO A 130 -13.22 -6.77 -5.12
N LEU A 131 -12.27 -6.65 -4.18
CA LEU A 131 -11.03 -5.93 -4.39
C LEU A 131 -10.20 -6.60 -5.50
N TYR A 132 -10.03 -7.91 -5.44
CA TYR A 132 -9.32 -8.69 -6.45
C TYR A 132 -9.94 -8.51 -7.85
N TRP A 133 -11.27 -8.62 -7.97
CA TRP A 133 -11.97 -8.43 -9.23
C TRP A 133 -11.83 -7.00 -9.75
N TYR A 134 -11.98 -6.00 -8.89
CA TYR A 134 -11.74 -4.60 -9.24
C TYR A 134 -10.34 -4.39 -9.84
N ARG A 135 -9.29 -4.92 -9.18
CA ARG A 135 -7.92 -4.82 -9.66
C ARG A 135 -7.69 -5.60 -10.96
N THR A 136 -8.33 -6.75 -11.12
CA THR A 136 -8.25 -7.57 -12.33
C THR A 136 -8.90 -6.89 -13.53
N ILE A 137 -10.03 -6.23 -13.34
CA ILE A 137 -10.66 -5.40 -14.37
C ILE A 137 -9.73 -4.26 -14.78
N LEU A 138 -9.15 -3.56 -13.83
CA LEU A 138 -8.17 -2.49 -14.13
C LEU A 138 -6.93 -3.03 -14.86
N TYR A 139 -6.47 -4.25 -14.53
CA TYR A 139 -5.40 -4.92 -15.26
C TYR A 139 -5.82 -5.15 -16.73
N GLY A 140 -7.02 -5.68 -16.96
CA GLY A 140 -7.58 -5.88 -18.30
C GLY A 140 -7.65 -4.59 -19.12
N LEU A 141 -8.10 -3.49 -18.51
CA LEU A 141 -8.11 -2.18 -19.17
C LEU A 141 -6.71 -1.70 -19.55
N LYS A 142 -5.71 -1.98 -18.70
CA LYS A 142 -4.31 -1.66 -19.04
C LYS A 142 -3.76 -2.50 -20.19
N MET A 143 -4.22 -3.73 -20.38
CA MET A 143 -3.83 -4.56 -21.52
C MET A 143 -4.22 -3.94 -22.86
N ILE A 144 -5.30 -3.14 -22.92
CA ILE A 144 -5.71 -2.44 -24.14
C ILE A 144 -4.61 -1.46 -24.58
N LYS A 145 -4.05 -0.72 -23.63
CA LYS A 145 -3.07 0.35 -23.91
C LYS A 145 -1.61 -0.12 -23.91
N TYR A 146 -1.25 -1.10 -23.08
CA TYR A 146 0.15 -1.45 -22.80
C TYR A 146 0.45 -2.90 -23.19
N GLN A 147 1.47 -3.08 -24.05
CA GLN A 147 1.87 -4.41 -24.53
C GLN A 147 2.50 -5.28 -23.45
N ASP A 148 3.24 -4.70 -22.50
CA ASP A 148 3.84 -5.41 -21.37
C ASP A 148 2.79 -6.10 -20.49
N PHE A 149 1.61 -5.48 -20.30
CA PHE A 149 0.49 -6.10 -19.58
C PHE A 149 -0.07 -7.32 -20.32
N ARG A 150 -0.14 -7.28 -21.66
CA ARG A 150 -0.55 -8.45 -22.46
C ARG A 150 0.45 -9.59 -22.34
N LYS A 151 1.74 -9.29 -22.44
CA LYS A 151 2.80 -10.30 -22.30
C LYS A 151 2.88 -10.92 -20.90
N TYR A 152 2.57 -10.15 -19.85
CA TYR A 152 2.71 -10.56 -18.45
C TYR A 152 1.42 -11.15 -17.84
N VAL A 153 0.32 -11.26 -18.60
CA VAL A 153 -0.99 -11.67 -18.07
C VAL A 153 -0.98 -13.07 -17.43
N GLY A 154 -0.25 -14.03 -18.01
CA GLY A 154 -0.11 -15.37 -17.45
C GLY A 154 0.49 -15.37 -16.05
N GLU A 155 1.59 -14.62 -15.87
CA GLU A 155 2.24 -14.44 -14.57
C GLU A 155 1.35 -13.70 -13.58
N TYR A 156 0.66 -12.65 -14.02
CA TYR A 156 -0.32 -11.94 -13.22
C TYR A 156 -1.37 -12.89 -12.65
N LEU A 157 -2.02 -13.67 -13.51
CA LEU A 157 -3.06 -14.61 -13.09
C LEU A 157 -2.51 -15.70 -12.16
N ARG A 158 -1.33 -16.23 -12.44
CA ARG A 158 -0.68 -17.25 -11.62
C ARG A 158 -0.39 -16.73 -10.21
N LYS A 159 0.28 -15.57 -10.10
CA LYS A 159 0.70 -14.99 -8.82
C LYS A 159 -0.50 -14.50 -8.01
N SER A 160 -1.39 -13.72 -8.61
CA SER A 160 -2.54 -13.13 -7.91
C SER A 160 -3.55 -14.18 -7.43
N LYS A 161 -3.80 -15.25 -8.25
CA LYS A 161 -4.65 -16.37 -7.81
C LYS A 161 -4.00 -17.18 -6.69
N LYS A 162 -2.67 -17.33 -6.68
CA LYS A 162 -1.96 -18.00 -5.58
C LYS A 162 -2.18 -17.24 -4.28
N GLU A 163 -1.97 -15.92 -4.25
CA GLU A 163 -2.21 -15.09 -3.06
C GLU A 163 -3.68 -15.13 -2.64
N LEU A 164 -4.60 -15.08 -3.61
CA LEU A 164 -6.03 -15.16 -3.34
C LEU A 164 -6.42 -16.51 -2.68
N ARG A 165 -5.88 -17.64 -3.16
CA ARG A 165 -6.13 -18.96 -2.57
C ARG A 165 -5.63 -19.06 -1.13
N MET A 166 -4.47 -18.46 -0.83
CA MET A 166 -3.96 -18.43 0.54
C MET A 166 -4.80 -17.57 1.48
N ALA A 167 -5.74 -16.78 0.94
CA ALA A 167 -6.69 -16.02 1.72
C ALA A 167 -7.93 -16.85 2.15
N PHE A 168 -7.94 -18.12 1.82
CA PHE A 168 -9.05 -19.06 2.07
C PHE A 168 -8.55 -20.31 2.73
#